data_7e668df7355a0a38aa69438729637a9f
#
_entry.id   7e668df7355a0a38aa69438729637a9f
#
_cell.length_a   1.000
_cell.length_b   1.000
_cell.length_c   1.000
_cell.angle_alpha   90.00
_cell.angle_beta   90.00
_cell.angle_gamma   90.00
#
_symmetry.space_group_name_H-M   'P 1'
#
loop_
_entity.id
_entity.type
_entity.pdbx_description
1 polymer ?
#
loop_
_entity_poly.entity_id
_entity_poly.type
_entity_poly.pdbx_seq_one_letter_code
_entity_poly.pdbx_strand_id
1 'polypeptide(L)'
;VVFDLDETLGYFMELGMFWDALKAYIKNKNSKKITIDQALFNNILDLYPEFLRPNIIGILNYLKKKKERNHCHKLMIYTNNQGPVEWAKYIMNYFETKINYKIFDQIIAAFKVQGQKVELCRTTHMKTHSDLIKCTKIPENTHICFLDDVFYPDMSNENIYYINVKPYVHDLDFNEMITRFLNSGIIDDPTSCRADILEFMKRYNYIYVGKTGAAQEVDKAVSKKILQHLHTFFKTKVVLSTAKNVDKSYNSTKRNKNVPNKSRTVKNRHK
;
A
#
# COMPACT_ATOMS: atom_id res chain seq x y z
N VAL A 1 -7.48 5.48 0.51
CA VAL A 1 -7.12 4.32 -0.31
C VAL A 1 -6.36 3.33 0.56
N VAL A 2 -6.63 2.05 0.41
CA VAL A 2 -5.97 0.98 1.17
C VAL A 2 -5.48 -0.07 0.19
N PHE A 3 -4.20 -0.44 0.29
CA PHE A 3 -3.59 -1.50 -0.51
C PHE A 3 -3.25 -2.70 0.35
N ASP A 4 -3.41 -3.89 -0.20
CA ASP A 4 -2.59 -5.02 0.22
C ASP A 4 -1.13 -4.84 -0.24
N LEU A 5 -0.20 -5.62 0.30
CA LEU A 5 1.23 -5.49 0.01
C LEU A 5 1.68 -6.50 -1.05
N ASP A 6 1.68 -7.79 -0.67
CA ASP A 6 2.21 -8.87 -1.49
C ASP A 6 1.25 -9.17 -2.65
N GLU A 7 1.80 -9.49 -3.81
CA GLU A 7 1.04 -9.75 -5.04
C GLU A 7 0.10 -8.60 -5.49
N THR A 8 -0.01 -7.54 -4.68
CA THR A 8 -0.76 -6.31 -5.00
C THR A 8 0.15 -5.16 -5.40
N LEU A 9 1.13 -4.77 -4.58
CA LEU A 9 2.13 -3.73 -4.91
C LEU A 9 3.33 -4.31 -5.65
N GLY A 10 3.65 -5.57 -5.42
CA GLY A 10 4.76 -6.29 -6.02
C GLY A 10 4.79 -7.73 -5.54
N TYR A 11 5.80 -8.47 -5.98
CA TYR A 11 6.06 -9.84 -5.54
C TYR A 11 7.42 -9.89 -4.84
N PHE A 12 7.41 -10.09 -3.53
CA PHE A 12 8.60 -9.85 -2.72
C PHE A 12 9.16 -11.12 -2.05
N MET A 13 8.71 -12.30 -2.48
CA MET A 13 9.08 -13.56 -1.82
C MET A 13 10.58 -13.83 -1.93
N GLU A 14 11.14 -13.90 -3.16
CA GLU A 14 12.57 -14.16 -3.35
C GLU A 14 13.42 -12.99 -2.87
N LEU A 15 12.93 -11.76 -2.96
CA LEU A 15 13.61 -10.61 -2.36
C LEU A 15 13.76 -10.80 -0.85
N GLY A 16 12.74 -11.32 -0.16
CA GLY A 16 12.78 -11.64 1.26
C GLY A 16 13.81 -12.73 1.58
N MET A 17 13.82 -13.81 0.80
CA MET A 17 14.80 -14.89 0.92
C MET A 17 16.23 -14.36 0.72
N PHE A 18 16.44 -13.55 -0.31
CA PHE A 18 17.72 -12.92 -0.60
C PHE A 18 18.15 -11.96 0.52
N TRP A 19 17.24 -11.14 1.01
CA TRP A 19 17.50 -10.20 2.11
C TRP A 19 17.91 -10.92 3.39
N ASP A 20 17.26 -12.04 3.72
CA ASP A 20 17.61 -12.86 4.87
C ASP A 20 18.97 -13.55 4.69
N ALA A 21 19.26 -14.05 3.49
CA ALA A 21 20.56 -14.62 3.16
C ALA A 21 21.70 -13.58 3.28
N LEU A 22 21.46 -12.36 2.78
CA LEU A 22 22.41 -11.25 2.88
C LEU A 22 22.67 -10.83 4.33
N LYS A 23 21.60 -10.72 5.14
CA LYS A 23 21.74 -10.43 6.58
C LYS A 23 22.57 -11.50 7.30
N ALA A 24 22.31 -12.78 7.01
CA ALA A 24 23.06 -13.89 7.58
C ALA A 24 24.54 -13.84 7.16
N TYR A 25 24.82 -13.58 5.88
CA TYR A 25 26.18 -13.42 5.37
C TYR A 25 26.93 -12.29 6.08
N ILE A 26 26.35 -11.09 6.16
CA ILE A 26 26.97 -9.92 6.80
C ILE A 26 27.27 -10.20 8.27
N LYS A 27 26.33 -10.85 8.98
CA LYS A 27 26.50 -11.23 10.39
C LYS A 27 27.64 -12.24 10.58
N ASN A 28 27.70 -13.28 9.75
CA ASN A 28 28.70 -14.36 9.87
C ASN A 28 30.13 -13.88 9.56
N LYS A 29 30.28 -12.99 8.59
CA LYS A 29 31.59 -12.42 8.22
C LYS A 29 32.03 -11.28 9.14
N ASN A 30 31.25 -10.91 10.13
CA ASN A 30 31.53 -9.76 11.00
C ASN A 30 31.89 -8.49 10.21
N SER A 31 31.27 -8.33 9.04
CA SER A 31 31.55 -7.24 8.12
C SER A 31 31.05 -5.92 8.70
N LYS A 32 31.93 -5.16 9.34
CA LYS A 32 31.60 -3.82 9.85
C LYS A 32 31.41 -2.78 8.73
N LYS A 33 31.68 -3.14 7.47
CA LYS A 33 31.64 -2.22 6.33
C LYS A 33 30.24 -2.01 5.76
N ILE A 34 29.32 -2.97 5.95
CA ILE A 34 27.99 -2.94 5.36
C ILE A 34 26.97 -2.80 6.48
N THR A 35 26.22 -1.69 6.47
CA THR A 35 25.14 -1.47 7.40
C THR A 35 23.82 -1.96 6.79
N ILE A 36 23.09 -2.79 7.55
CA ILE A 36 21.76 -3.28 7.15
C ILE A 36 20.75 -2.19 7.50
N ASP A 37 20.44 -1.34 6.51
CA ASP A 37 19.58 -0.18 6.66
C ASP A 37 18.65 0.00 5.43
N GLN A 38 17.88 1.07 5.43
CA GLN A 38 16.97 1.41 4.33
C GLN A 38 17.72 1.72 3.02
N ALA A 39 18.91 2.32 3.11
CA ALA A 39 19.67 2.65 1.91
C ALA A 39 20.14 1.38 1.20
N LEU A 40 20.67 0.41 1.96
CA LEU A 40 21.03 -0.91 1.42
C LEU A 40 19.82 -1.61 0.82
N PHE A 41 18.66 -1.61 1.51
CA PHE A 41 17.44 -2.22 1.00
C PHE A 41 17.01 -1.59 -0.33
N ASN A 42 17.05 -0.26 -0.42
CA ASN A 42 16.69 0.44 -1.65
C ASN A 42 17.62 0.06 -2.81
N ASN A 43 18.94 0.03 -2.57
CA ASN A 43 19.92 -0.37 -3.58
C ASN A 43 19.70 -1.83 -4.04
N ILE A 44 19.36 -2.71 -3.11
CA ILE A 44 19.05 -4.12 -3.44
C ILE A 44 17.78 -4.20 -4.30
N LEU A 45 16.68 -3.56 -3.90
CA LEU A 45 15.44 -3.63 -4.67
C LEU A 45 15.55 -2.98 -6.04
N ASP A 46 16.44 -1.98 -6.20
CA ASP A 46 16.75 -1.38 -7.51
C ASP A 46 17.43 -2.34 -8.50
N LEU A 47 18.08 -3.40 -8.01
CA LEU A 47 18.66 -4.44 -8.87
C LEU A 47 17.58 -5.36 -9.48
N TYR A 48 16.38 -5.39 -8.88
CA TYR A 48 15.31 -6.33 -9.24
C TYR A 48 13.97 -5.60 -9.46
N PRO A 49 13.89 -4.68 -10.43
CA PRO A 49 12.67 -3.93 -10.71
C PRO A 49 11.49 -4.83 -11.10
N GLU A 50 11.77 -6.08 -11.52
CA GLU A 50 10.77 -7.09 -11.84
C GLU A 50 9.92 -7.51 -10.65
N PHE A 51 10.37 -7.33 -9.41
CA PHE A 51 9.55 -7.59 -8.23
C PHE A 51 8.46 -6.55 -8.03
N LEU A 52 8.55 -5.39 -8.67
CA LEU A 52 7.53 -4.36 -8.60
C LEU A 52 6.42 -4.62 -9.62
N ARG A 53 5.16 -4.50 -9.20
CA ARG A 53 4.05 -4.51 -10.15
C ARG A 53 4.28 -3.45 -11.23
N PRO A 54 4.09 -3.76 -12.52
CA PRO A 54 4.26 -2.79 -13.60
C PRO A 54 3.53 -1.47 -13.32
N ASN A 55 4.20 -0.35 -13.56
CA ASN A 55 3.66 1.01 -13.35
C ASN A 55 3.20 1.34 -11.92
N ILE A 56 3.60 0.59 -10.89
CA ILE A 56 3.18 0.89 -9.51
C ILE A 56 3.67 2.28 -9.06
N ILE A 57 4.88 2.67 -9.44
CA ILE A 57 5.41 4.02 -9.17
C ILE A 57 4.54 5.10 -9.83
N GLY A 58 4.06 4.86 -11.05
CA GLY A 58 3.12 5.77 -11.73
C GLY A 58 1.77 5.88 -11.01
N ILE A 59 1.25 4.76 -10.50
CA ILE A 59 0.03 4.72 -9.69
C ILE A 59 0.22 5.52 -8.38
N LEU A 60 1.33 5.32 -7.67
CA LEU A 60 1.63 6.05 -6.45
C LEU A 60 1.84 7.56 -6.70
N ASN A 61 2.49 7.95 -7.80
CA ASN A 61 2.60 9.35 -8.21
C ASN A 61 1.22 9.98 -8.51
N TYR A 62 0.30 9.22 -9.10
CA TYR A 62 -1.08 9.68 -9.27
C TYR A 62 -1.76 9.91 -7.91
N LEU A 63 -1.61 8.99 -6.96
CA LEU A 63 -2.17 9.11 -5.60
C LEU A 63 -1.50 10.25 -4.80
N LYS A 64 -0.19 10.47 -4.96
CA LYS A 64 0.51 11.65 -4.43
C LYS A 64 -0.20 12.94 -4.84
N LYS A 65 -0.45 13.12 -6.15
CA LYS A 65 -1.19 14.30 -6.66
C LYS A 65 -2.59 14.40 -6.07
N LYS A 66 -3.25 13.27 -5.74
CA LYS A 66 -4.56 13.28 -5.06
C LYS A 66 -4.45 13.70 -3.60
N LYS A 67 -3.40 13.28 -2.88
CA LYS A 67 -3.12 13.72 -1.50
C LYS A 67 -2.78 15.22 -1.46
N GLU A 68 -1.90 15.69 -2.30
CA GLU A 68 -1.51 17.10 -2.40
C GLU A 68 -2.71 18.04 -2.64
N ARG A 69 -3.72 17.54 -3.36
CA ARG A 69 -4.98 18.28 -3.63
C ARG A 69 -6.08 18.02 -2.60
N ASN A 70 -5.78 17.34 -1.49
CA ASN A 70 -6.73 16.95 -0.45
C ASN A 70 -7.93 16.09 -0.98
N HIS A 71 -7.76 15.40 -2.11
CA HIS A 71 -8.76 14.46 -2.63
C HIS A 71 -8.58 13.06 -2.03
N CYS A 72 -7.39 12.70 -1.57
CA CYS A 72 -7.07 11.48 -0.84
C CYS A 72 -6.53 11.84 0.54
N HIS A 73 -7.31 11.60 1.59
CA HIS A 73 -6.90 11.96 2.95
C HIS A 73 -5.93 10.95 3.57
N LYS A 74 -6.13 9.66 3.30
CA LYS A 74 -5.32 8.57 3.84
C LYS A 74 -4.95 7.57 2.75
N LEU A 75 -3.68 7.15 2.75
CA LEU A 75 -3.19 5.99 2.00
C LEU A 75 -2.56 5.02 2.99
N MET A 76 -3.01 3.77 2.98
CA MET A 76 -2.64 2.80 4.01
C MET A 76 -2.32 1.45 3.38
N ILE A 77 -1.53 0.66 4.08
CA ILE A 77 -1.28 -0.75 3.80
C ILE A 77 -2.10 -1.60 4.79
N TYR A 78 -2.76 -2.64 4.28
CA TYR A 78 -3.47 -3.63 5.09
C TYR A 78 -3.05 -5.03 4.63
N THR A 79 -2.09 -5.63 5.33
CA THR A 79 -1.43 -6.85 4.87
C THR A 79 -1.61 -8.02 5.81
N ASN A 80 -1.50 -9.24 5.27
CA ASN A 80 -1.39 -10.49 6.00
C ASN A 80 0.05 -11.06 5.98
N ASN A 81 1.04 -10.27 5.55
CA ASN A 81 2.42 -10.69 5.49
C ASN A 81 2.91 -11.20 6.86
N GLN A 82 3.50 -12.39 6.88
CA GLN A 82 3.97 -13.07 8.09
C GLN A 82 5.43 -12.75 8.45
N GLY A 83 6.08 -11.92 7.65
CA GLY A 83 7.45 -11.45 7.91
C GLY A 83 7.50 -10.47 9.09
N PRO A 84 8.71 -10.06 9.48
CA PRO A 84 8.90 -9.01 10.47
C PRO A 84 8.18 -7.72 10.07
N VAL A 85 7.69 -6.93 11.03
CA VAL A 85 6.98 -5.66 10.77
C VAL A 85 7.88 -4.68 9.98
N GLU A 86 9.20 -4.76 10.18
CA GLU A 86 10.20 -3.96 9.46
C GLU A 86 10.19 -4.24 7.96
N TRP A 87 9.81 -5.45 7.53
CA TRP A 87 9.74 -5.82 6.12
C TRP A 87 8.78 -4.91 5.34
N ALA A 88 7.54 -4.79 5.81
CA ALA A 88 6.56 -3.90 5.20
C ALA A 88 7.01 -2.43 5.23
N LYS A 89 7.73 -2.01 6.29
CA LYS A 89 8.29 -0.65 6.39
C LYS A 89 9.40 -0.42 5.36
N TYR A 90 10.30 -1.38 5.14
CA TYR A 90 11.34 -1.28 4.12
C TYR A 90 10.73 -1.07 2.73
N ILE A 91 9.73 -1.86 2.36
CA ILE A 91 9.04 -1.76 1.07
C ILE A 91 8.30 -0.41 0.95
N MET A 92 7.57 -0.02 1.98
CA MET A 92 6.87 1.27 2.02
C MET A 92 7.84 2.45 1.85
N ASN A 93 8.94 2.47 2.62
CA ASN A 93 9.95 3.53 2.55
C ASN A 93 10.67 3.55 1.20
N TYR A 94 10.88 2.39 0.56
CA TYR A 94 11.39 2.33 -0.81
C TYR A 94 10.47 3.09 -1.77
N PHE A 95 9.17 2.81 -1.76
CA PHE A 95 8.22 3.51 -2.61
C PHE A 95 8.20 5.01 -2.33
N GLU A 96 8.22 5.42 -1.06
CA GLU A 96 8.27 6.82 -0.66
C GLU A 96 9.54 7.52 -1.15
N THR A 97 10.67 6.84 -1.10
CA THR A 97 11.95 7.33 -1.67
C THR A 97 11.83 7.53 -3.18
N LYS A 98 11.24 6.54 -3.91
CA LYS A 98 11.09 6.61 -5.38
C LYS A 98 10.19 7.73 -5.86
N ILE A 99 9.16 8.08 -5.09
CA ILE A 99 8.25 9.18 -5.45
C ILE A 99 8.63 10.50 -4.77
N ASN A 100 9.66 10.51 -3.93
CA ASN A 100 10.07 11.65 -3.10
C ASN A 100 8.89 12.27 -2.34
N TYR A 101 8.15 11.45 -1.58
CA TYR A 101 6.98 11.90 -0.84
C TYR A 101 6.55 10.87 0.20
N LYS A 102 6.28 11.31 1.44
CA LYS A 102 5.70 10.47 2.50
C LYS A 102 4.22 10.25 2.21
N ILE A 103 3.89 9.17 1.47
CA ILE A 103 2.54 8.93 0.97
C ILE A 103 1.71 8.06 1.90
N PHE A 104 2.34 7.09 2.59
CA PHE A 104 1.64 6.13 3.43
C PHE A 104 1.44 6.67 4.85
N ASP A 105 0.21 6.62 5.34
CA ASP A 105 -0.15 7.12 6.67
C ASP A 105 -0.08 6.04 7.74
N GLN A 106 -0.29 4.76 7.37
CA GLN A 106 -0.36 3.65 8.32
C GLN A 106 -0.14 2.29 7.63
N ILE A 107 0.44 1.35 8.38
CA ILE A 107 0.45 -0.09 8.07
C ILE A 107 -0.43 -0.79 9.09
N ILE A 108 -1.38 -1.60 8.63
CA ILE A 108 -2.11 -2.58 9.44
C ILE A 108 -1.48 -3.93 9.12
N ALA A 109 -0.79 -4.48 10.10
CA ALA A 109 -0.03 -5.73 9.96
C ALA A 109 -0.91 -6.98 10.03
N ALA A 110 -0.31 -8.16 9.92
CA ALA A 110 -1.00 -9.43 10.13
C ALA A 110 -1.58 -9.54 11.56
N PHE A 111 -2.73 -10.19 11.68
CA PHE A 111 -3.36 -10.42 12.98
C PHE A 111 -2.43 -11.16 13.96
N LYS A 112 -1.84 -12.25 13.48
CA LYS A 112 -0.88 -13.07 14.23
C LYS A 112 0.28 -13.47 13.35
N VAL A 113 1.47 -13.55 13.93
CA VAL A 113 2.68 -14.10 13.33
C VAL A 113 3.20 -15.18 14.27
N GLN A 114 3.44 -16.38 13.78
CA GLN A 114 3.87 -17.53 14.59
C GLN A 114 2.99 -17.77 15.83
N GLY A 115 1.67 -17.59 15.69
CA GLY A 115 0.70 -17.77 16.77
C GLY A 115 0.57 -16.58 17.73
N GLN A 116 1.51 -15.65 17.74
CA GLN A 116 1.47 -14.46 18.60
C GLN A 116 0.69 -13.32 17.93
N LYS A 117 -0.19 -12.66 18.67
CA LYS A 117 -0.96 -11.51 18.18
C LYS A 117 -0.05 -10.31 18.02
N VAL A 118 0.10 -9.86 16.76
CA VAL A 118 0.96 -8.73 16.39
C VAL A 118 0.14 -7.45 16.23
N GLU A 119 -0.97 -7.51 15.48
CA GLU A 119 -1.85 -6.36 15.31
C GLU A 119 -3.00 -6.40 16.30
N LEU A 120 -2.92 -5.61 17.37
CA LEU A 120 -3.86 -5.65 18.50
C LEU A 120 -5.28 -5.20 18.11
N CYS A 121 -5.43 -4.36 17.13
CA CYS A 121 -6.73 -3.88 16.67
C CYS A 121 -7.49 -4.91 15.81
N ARG A 122 -6.80 -5.91 15.26
CA ARG A 122 -7.43 -6.98 14.45
C ARG A 122 -8.04 -8.06 15.34
N THR A 123 -9.10 -8.69 14.84
CA THR A 123 -9.83 -9.78 15.50
C THR A 123 -9.65 -11.13 14.81
N THR A 124 -9.24 -11.12 13.53
CA THR A 124 -9.14 -12.32 12.70
C THR A 124 -8.01 -12.21 11.68
N HIS A 125 -7.61 -13.35 11.08
CA HIS A 125 -6.69 -13.40 9.94
C HIS A 125 -7.33 -12.87 8.64
N MET A 126 -8.66 -12.93 8.54
CA MET A 126 -9.36 -12.35 7.39
C MET A 126 -9.30 -10.83 7.47
N LYS A 127 -9.22 -10.16 6.33
CA LYS A 127 -9.40 -8.71 6.27
C LYS A 127 -10.88 -8.39 6.32
N THR A 128 -11.27 -7.52 7.26
CA THR A 128 -12.67 -7.11 7.45
C THR A 128 -12.78 -5.59 7.52
N HIS A 129 -13.91 -5.04 7.10
CA HIS A 129 -14.21 -3.62 7.22
C HIS A 129 -14.18 -3.17 8.68
N SER A 130 -14.75 -3.98 9.59
CA SER A 130 -14.77 -3.69 11.03
C SER A 130 -13.35 -3.54 11.62
N ASP A 131 -12.44 -4.47 11.32
CA ASP A 131 -11.06 -4.37 11.77
C ASP A 131 -10.35 -3.16 11.14
N LEU A 132 -10.59 -2.88 9.86
CA LEU A 132 -10.04 -1.70 9.19
C LEU A 132 -10.42 -0.40 9.91
N ILE A 133 -11.71 -0.21 10.20
CA ILE A 133 -12.20 0.97 10.93
C ILE A 133 -11.61 1.04 12.35
N LYS A 134 -11.60 -0.09 13.06
CA LYS A 134 -11.03 -0.18 14.40
C LYS A 134 -9.54 0.17 14.44
N CYS A 135 -8.76 -0.31 13.46
CA CYS A 135 -7.32 -0.06 13.39
C CYS A 135 -6.97 1.36 12.97
N THR A 136 -7.75 1.95 12.08
CA THR A 136 -7.43 3.25 11.48
C THR A 136 -8.08 4.43 12.19
N LYS A 137 -9.12 4.18 13.00
CA LYS A 137 -9.92 5.21 13.67
C LYS A 137 -10.58 6.21 12.70
N ILE A 138 -10.75 5.84 11.45
CA ILE A 138 -11.50 6.66 10.49
C ILE A 138 -13.01 6.50 10.72
N PRO A 139 -13.85 7.48 10.37
CA PRO A 139 -15.30 7.34 10.45
C PRO A 139 -15.82 6.16 9.62
N GLU A 140 -16.81 5.43 10.13
CA GLU A 140 -17.40 4.25 9.48
C GLU A 140 -17.97 4.55 8.08
N ASN A 141 -18.50 5.73 7.87
CA ASN A 141 -19.04 6.19 6.59
C ASN A 141 -17.96 6.75 5.64
N THR A 142 -16.68 6.53 5.95
CA THR A 142 -15.59 6.93 5.05
C THR A 142 -15.62 6.11 3.78
N HIS A 143 -15.63 6.78 2.63
CA HIS A 143 -15.47 6.09 1.36
C HIS A 143 -14.04 5.59 1.18
N ILE A 144 -13.87 4.30 0.97
CA ILE A 144 -12.60 3.62 0.88
C ILE A 144 -12.45 2.99 -0.52
N CYS A 145 -11.32 3.19 -1.17
CA CYS A 145 -10.90 2.35 -2.28
C CYS A 145 -9.95 1.30 -1.72
N PHE A 146 -10.33 0.03 -1.82
CA PHE A 146 -9.56 -1.10 -1.31
C PHE A 146 -9.05 -1.96 -2.47
N LEU A 147 -7.74 -2.21 -2.50
CA LEU A 147 -7.07 -3.00 -3.54
C LEU A 147 -6.39 -4.21 -2.91
N ASP A 148 -6.73 -5.39 -3.40
CA ASP A 148 -6.24 -6.67 -2.87
C ASP A 148 -6.34 -7.73 -3.96
N ASP A 149 -5.38 -8.64 -4.03
CA ASP A 149 -5.42 -9.79 -4.97
C ASP A 149 -6.29 -10.92 -4.45
N VAL A 150 -6.45 -11.04 -3.12
CA VAL A 150 -7.37 -11.97 -2.47
C VAL A 150 -8.71 -11.30 -2.22
N PHE A 151 -9.80 -11.98 -2.58
CA PHE A 151 -11.14 -11.47 -2.29
C PHE A 151 -11.56 -11.78 -0.84
N TYR A 152 -11.90 -10.73 -0.08
CA TYR A 152 -12.39 -10.81 1.29
C TYR A 152 -13.86 -10.38 1.33
N PRO A 153 -14.83 -11.30 1.52
CA PRO A 153 -16.27 -10.96 1.57
C PRO A 153 -16.59 -9.90 2.63
N ASP A 154 -15.96 -9.96 3.81
CA ASP A 154 -16.18 -9.02 4.91
C ASP A 154 -15.61 -7.61 4.66
N MET A 155 -14.91 -7.41 3.55
CA MET A 155 -14.56 -6.10 3.01
C MET A 155 -15.61 -5.55 2.06
N SER A 156 -16.67 -6.29 1.73
CA SER A 156 -17.78 -5.81 0.90
C SER A 156 -18.72 -4.94 1.74
N ASN A 157 -18.74 -3.64 1.44
CA ASN A 157 -19.53 -2.63 2.16
C ASN A 157 -19.90 -1.51 1.17
N GLU A 158 -21.03 -0.83 1.39
CA GLU A 158 -21.51 0.26 0.52
C GLU A 158 -20.51 1.43 0.39
N ASN A 159 -19.66 1.62 1.39
CA ASN A 159 -18.63 2.66 1.40
C ASN A 159 -17.29 2.17 0.81
N ILE A 160 -17.19 0.90 0.38
CA ILE A 160 -15.96 0.34 -0.17
C ILE A 160 -16.05 0.17 -1.70
N TYR A 161 -15.22 0.87 -2.41
CA TYR A 161 -14.91 0.60 -3.81
C TYR A 161 -13.82 -0.46 -3.87
N TYR A 162 -14.22 -1.73 -4.01
CA TYR A 162 -13.30 -2.86 -3.99
C TYR A 162 -12.72 -3.12 -5.38
N ILE A 163 -11.42 -3.13 -5.50
CA ILE A 163 -10.67 -3.53 -6.69
C ILE A 163 -9.96 -4.85 -6.35
N ASN A 164 -10.59 -5.98 -6.69
CA ASN A 164 -9.91 -7.28 -6.63
C ASN A 164 -9.00 -7.40 -7.84
N VAL A 165 -7.69 -7.41 -7.60
CA VAL A 165 -6.68 -7.40 -8.66
C VAL A 165 -6.18 -8.81 -8.93
N LYS A 166 -5.77 -9.08 -10.17
CA LYS A 166 -5.06 -10.33 -10.45
C LYS A 166 -3.74 -10.33 -9.66
N PRO A 167 -3.40 -11.43 -8.95
CA PRO A 167 -2.12 -11.57 -8.26
C PRO A 167 -0.94 -11.28 -9.21
N TYR A 168 -0.01 -10.47 -8.74
CA TYR A 168 1.24 -10.22 -9.45
C TYR A 168 2.32 -11.15 -8.94
N VAL A 169 2.81 -12.05 -9.78
CA VAL A 169 3.89 -12.99 -9.48
C VAL A 169 4.99 -12.78 -10.49
N HIS A 170 6.23 -12.68 -10.06
CA HIS A 170 7.41 -12.60 -10.92
C HIS A 170 8.61 -13.24 -10.23
N ASP A 171 8.90 -14.46 -10.61
CA ASP A 171 10.03 -15.19 -10.09
C ASP A 171 11.34 -14.78 -10.78
N LEU A 172 12.43 -14.78 -10.04
CA LEU A 172 13.79 -14.61 -10.55
C LEU A 172 14.66 -15.80 -10.13
N ASP A 173 15.49 -16.28 -11.05
CA ASP A 173 16.46 -17.32 -10.73
C ASP A 173 17.47 -16.84 -9.69
N PHE A 174 17.78 -17.67 -8.68
CA PHE A 174 18.67 -17.31 -7.59
C PHE A 174 20.08 -17.00 -8.07
N ASN A 175 20.60 -17.71 -9.08
CA ASN A 175 21.93 -17.43 -9.63
C ASN A 175 21.95 -16.10 -10.37
N GLU A 176 20.87 -15.75 -11.06
CA GLU A 176 20.70 -14.45 -11.71
C GLU A 176 20.67 -13.34 -10.67
N MET A 177 19.87 -13.48 -9.60
CA MET A 177 19.80 -12.52 -8.51
C MET A 177 21.19 -12.29 -7.88
N ILE A 178 21.88 -13.36 -7.53
CA ILE A 178 23.21 -13.28 -6.93
C ILE A 178 24.21 -12.64 -7.91
N THR A 179 24.15 -12.96 -9.20
CA THR A 179 25.03 -12.38 -10.21
C THR A 179 24.81 -10.87 -10.34
N ARG A 180 23.57 -10.40 -10.42
CA ARG A 180 23.26 -8.95 -10.45
C ARG A 180 23.78 -8.26 -9.19
N PHE A 181 23.60 -8.87 -8.02
CA PHE A 181 24.07 -8.32 -6.75
C PHE A 181 25.59 -8.20 -6.69
N LEU A 182 26.34 -9.25 -7.06
CA LEU A 182 27.80 -9.23 -7.05
C LEU A 182 28.38 -8.22 -8.05
N ASN A 183 27.71 -8.00 -9.18
CA ASN A 183 28.11 -7.02 -10.18
C ASN A 183 27.75 -5.57 -9.77
N SER A 184 26.98 -5.37 -8.72
CA SER A 184 26.57 -4.03 -8.27
C SER A 184 27.66 -3.26 -7.52
N GLY A 185 28.73 -3.93 -7.10
CA GLY A 185 29.80 -3.32 -6.29
C GLY A 185 29.44 -3.05 -4.82
N ILE A 186 28.29 -3.55 -4.34
CA ILE A 186 27.88 -3.40 -2.93
C ILE A 186 28.79 -4.21 -2.00
N ILE A 187 29.39 -5.30 -2.49
CA ILE A 187 30.27 -6.19 -1.72
C ILE A 187 31.67 -6.19 -2.32
N ASP A 188 32.70 -6.09 -1.45
CA ASP A 188 34.12 -6.09 -1.85
C ASP A 188 34.65 -7.48 -2.21
N ASP A 189 34.12 -8.57 -1.58
CA ASP A 189 34.57 -9.97 -1.84
C ASP A 189 33.42 -10.80 -2.44
N PRO A 190 33.32 -10.82 -3.78
CA PRO A 190 32.21 -11.51 -4.44
C PRO A 190 32.32 -13.04 -4.39
N THR A 191 33.51 -13.62 -4.23
CA THR A 191 33.73 -15.06 -4.40
C THR A 191 33.16 -15.87 -3.24
N SER A 192 33.44 -15.49 -2.00
CA SER A 192 32.91 -16.19 -0.83
C SER A 192 31.41 -15.87 -0.64
N CYS A 193 30.97 -14.66 -1.03
CA CYS A 193 29.61 -14.23 -0.93
C CYS A 193 28.64 -15.08 -1.76
N ARG A 194 29.01 -15.45 -2.99
CA ARG A 194 28.17 -16.27 -3.88
C ARG A 194 27.76 -17.59 -3.25
N ALA A 195 28.71 -18.33 -2.74
CA ALA A 195 28.49 -19.67 -2.18
C ALA A 195 27.57 -19.60 -0.95
N ASP A 196 27.89 -18.70 -0.03
CA ASP A 196 27.15 -18.55 1.25
C ASP A 196 25.70 -18.13 1.02
N ILE A 197 25.44 -17.13 0.13
CA ILE A 197 24.10 -16.67 -0.18
C ILE A 197 23.30 -17.75 -0.92
N LEU A 198 23.90 -18.40 -1.92
CA LEU A 198 23.22 -19.44 -2.68
C LEU A 198 22.82 -20.64 -1.80
N GLU A 199 23.74 -21.07 -0.91
CA GLU A 199 23.47 -22.15 0.04
C GLU A 199 22.31 -21.78 0.98
N PHE A 200 22.28 -20.55 1.47
CA PHE A 200 21.22 -20.08 2.33
C PHE A 200 19.87 -20.05 1.58
N MET A 201 19.82 -19.49 0.38
CA MET A 201 18.59 -19.40 -0.41
C MET A 201 18.05 -20.78 -0.81
N LYS A 202 18.90 -21.75 -1.09
CA LYS A 202 18.49 -23.14 -1.41
C LYS A 202 17.70 -23.81 -0.28
N ARG A 203 17.86 -23.38 0.98
CA ARG A 203 17.11 -23.94 2.12
C ARG A 203 15.60 -23.72 2.03
N TYR A 204 15.17 -22.75 1.24
CA TYR A 204 13.74 -22.48 1.01
C TYR A 204 13.08 -23.46 0.03
N ASN A 205 13.84 -24.34 -0.64
CA ASN A 205 13.35 -25.28 -1.65
C ASN A 205 12.43 -24.62 -2.71
N TYR A 206 12.74 -23.36 -3.06
CA TYR A 206 11.96 -22.57 -3.99
C TYR A 206 12.18 -23.07 -5.42
N ILE A 207 11.08 -23.20 -6.16
CA ILE A 207 11.10 -23.64 -7.57
C ILE A 207 10.84 -22.41 -8.44
N TYR A 208 11.83 -22.05 -9.23
CA TYR A 208 11.73 -20.96 -10.20
C TYR A 208 10.76 -21.31 -11.33
N VAL A 209 9.84 -20.41 -11.61
CA VAL A 209 8.89 -20.52 -12.74
C VAL A 209 9.02 -19.27 -13.62
N GLY A 210 9.71 -19.42 -14.74
CA GLY A 210 9.92 -18.31 -15.68
C GLY A 210 8.60 -17.72 -16.19
N LYS A 211 8.53 -16.39 -16.24
CA LYS A 211 7.34 -15.66 -16.70
C LYS A 211 7.35 -15.46 -18.21
N THR A 212 6.27 -15.83 -18.88
CA THR A 212 6.14 -15.63 -20.33
C THR A 212 5.89 -14.18 -20.71
N GLY A 213 6.27 -13.77 -21.92
CA GLY A 213 5.98 -12.43 -22.43
C GLY A 213 4.48 -12.10 -22.44
N ALA A 214 3.63 -13.08 -22.78
CA ALA A 214 2.17 -12.92 -22.72
C ALA A 214 1.68 -12.62 -21.29
N ALA A 215 2.23 -13.29 -20.27
CA ALA A 215 1.89 -13.02 -18.87
C ALA A 215 2.34 -11.61 -18.44
N GLN A 216 3.50 -11.15 -18.91
CA GLN A 216 3.98 -9.78 -18.64
C GLN A 216 3.04 -8.71 -19.26
N GLU A 217 2.54 -8.93 -20.48
CA GLU A 217 1.58 -8.00 -21.09
C GLU A 217 0.23 -7.97 -20.35
N VAL A 218 -0.22 -9.11 -19.83
CA VAL A 218 -1.40 -9.16 -18.94
C VAL A 218 -1.18 -8.30 -17.69
N ASP A 219 -0.01 -8.39 -17.04
CA ASP A 219 0.27 -7.60 -15.85
C ASP A 219 0.31 -6.09 -16.13
N LYS A 220 0.86 -5.68 -17.27
CA LYS A 220 0.81 -4.29 -17.72
C LYS A 220 -0.65 -3.83 -17.92
N ALA A 221 -1.47 -4.67 -18.54
CA ALA A 221 -2.89 -4.38 -18.75
C ALA A 221 -3.66 -4.26 -17.41
N VAL A 222 -3.39 -5.16 -16.45
CA VAL A 222 -3.97 -5.11 -15.08
C VAL A 222 -3.60 -3.79 -14.40
N SER A 223 -2.33 -3.39 -14.45
CA SER A 223 -1.88 -2.13 -13.84
C SER A 223 -2.54 -0.90 -14.48
N LYS A 224 -2.76 -0.92 -15.80
CA LYS A 224 -3.55 0.11 -16.50
C LYS A 224 -4.99 0.15 -16.01
N LYS A 225 -5.61 -1.02 -15.79
CA LYS A 225 -6.98 -1.14 -15.23
C LYS A 225 -7.06 -0.62 -13.81
N ILE A 226 -6.08 -0.93 -12.95
CA ILE A 226 -6.01 -0.37 -11.58
C ILE A 226 -6.06 1.16 -11.65
N LEU A 227 -5.24 1.77 -12.47
CA LEU A 227 -5.21 3.23 -12.61
C LEU A 227 -6.57 3.78 -13.12
N GLN A 228 -7.23 3.11 -14.06
CA GLN A 228 -8.58 3.48 -14.53
C GLN A 228 -9.61 3.42 -13.41
N HIS A 229 -9.61 2.35 -12.58
CA HIS A 229 -10.50 2.24 -11.42
C HIS A 229 -10.25 3.34 -10.39
N LEU A 230 -8.99 3.66 -10.11
CA LEU A 230 -8.65 4.79 -9.23
C LEU A 230 -9.17 6.12 -9.80
N HIS A 231 -9.06 6.34 -11.10
CA HIS A 231 -9.66 7.52 -11.76
C HIS A 231 -11.17 7.57 -11.57
N THR A 232 -11.87 6.46 -11.75
CA THR A 232 -13.32 6.34 -11.55
C THR A 232 -13.70 6.65 -10.10
N PHE A 233 -13.03 6.02 -9.14
CA PHE A 233 -13.26 6.25 -7.72
C PHE A 233 -13.17 7.74 -7.33
N PHE A 234 -12.13 8.43 -7.79
CA PHE A 234 -11.97 9.85 -7.47
C PHE A 234 -12.92 10.77 -8.25
N LYS A 235 -13.37 10.40 -9.45
CA LYS A 235 -14.38 11.17 -10.22
C LYS A 235 -15.75 11.11 -9.53
N THR A 236 -16.20 9.93 -9.13
CA THR A 236 -17.50 9.73 -8.48
C THR A 236 -17.59 10.53 -7.18
N LYS A 237 -16.49 10.61 -6.42
CA LYS A 237 -16.44 11.43 -5.18
C LYS A 237 -16.61 12.93 -5.42
N VAL A 238 -16.00 13.45 -6.47
CA VAL A 238 -16.09 14.89 -6.80
C VAL A 238 -17.56 15.27 -7.10
N VAL A 239 -18.28 14.44 -7.84
CA VAL A 239 -19.70 14.66 -8.15
C VAL A 239 -20.55 14.64 -6.89
N LEU A 240 -20.36 13.68 -5.99
CA LEU A 240 -21.11 13.58 -4.73
C LEU A 240 -20.82 14.75 -3.77
N SER A 241 -19.59 15.25 -3.72
CA SER A 241 -19.22 16.39 -2.86
C SER A 241 -19.79 17.70 -3.39
N THR A 242 -19.83 17.89 -4.71
CA THR A 242 -20.46 19.08 -5.33
C THR A 242 -21.96 19.07 -5.15
N ALA A 243 -22.63 17.92 -5.29
CA ALA A 243 -24.07 17.80 -5.04
C ALA A 243 -24.44 18.14 -3.58
N LYS A 244 -23.70 17.59 -2.60
CA LYS A 244 -23.91 17.91 -1.17
C LYS A 244 -23.67 19.38 -0.82
N ASN A 245 -22.76 20.06 -1.51
CA ASN A 245 -22.51 21.49 -1.31
C ASN A 245 -23.62 22.36 -1.93
N VAL A 246 -24.20 21.96 -3.06
CA VAL A 246 -25.35 22.63 -3.68
C VAL A 246 -26.57 22.54 -2.76
N ASP A 247 -26.86 21.35 -2.21
CA ASP A 247 -27.97 21.16 -1.27
C ASP A 247 -27.81 21.99 0.02
N LYS A 248 -26.59 22.10 0.55
CA LYS A 248 -26.31 22.95 1.73
C LYS A 248 -26.47 24.43 1.43
N SER A 249 -26.08 24.91 0.26
CA SER A 249 -26.27 26.31 -0.15
C SER A 249 -27.77 26.65 -0.36
N TYR A 250 -28.51 25.72 -0.95
CA TYR A 250 -29.95 25.88 -1.18
C TYR A 250 -30.76 25.92 0.14
N ASN A 251 -30.40 25.09 1.11
CA ASN A 251 -31.03 25.06 2.42
C ASN A 251 -30.66 26.27 3.30
N SER A 252 -29.49 26.87 3.14
CA SER A 252 -29.09 28.09 3.85
C SER A 252 -29.83 29.33 3.33
N THR A 253 -30.09 29.40 2.03
CA THR A 253 -30.87 30.49 1.41
C THR A 253 -32.36 30.41 1.76
N LYS A 254 -32.95 29.23 2.00
CA LYS A 254 -34.35 29.09 2.47
C LYS A 254 -34.52 29.50 3.94
N ARG A 255 -33.53 29.30 4.82
CA ARG A 255 -33.62 29.68 6.23
C ARG A 255 -33.62 31.21 6.46
N ASN A 256 -33.05 32.00 5.55
CA ASN A 256 -33.00 33.45 5.67
C ASN A 256 -34.23 34.19 5.15
N LYS A 257 -35.22 33.49 4.58
CA LYS A 257 -36.46 34.14 4.05
C LYS A 257 -37.65 34.13 4.99
N ASN A 258 -37.58 33.51 6.18
CA ASN A 258 -38.69 33.44 7.15
C ASN A 258 -38.36 34.18 8.45
N VAL A 259 -38.12 35.50 8.38
CA VAL A 259 -38.14 36.36 9.57
C VAL A 259 -39.44 37.16 9.50
N PRO A 260 -40.45 36.95 10.38
CA PRO A 260 -41.64 37.76 10.38
C PRO A 260 -41.36 39.15 10.95
N ASN A 261 -41.75 40.17 10.20
CA ASN A 261 -41.79 41.58 10.65
C ASN A 261 -42.76 41.70 11.85
N LYS A 262 -42.26 41.94 13.05
CA LYS A 262 -43.07 42.33 14.19
C LYS A 262 -43.38 43.83 14.09
N SER A 263 -44.61 44.16 13.71
CA SER A 263 -45.21 45.49 13.82
C SER A 263 -45.26 45.93 15.29
N ARG A 264 -44.71 47.11 15.57
CA ARG A 264 -44.88 47.82 16.83
C ARG A 264 -46.29 48.35 16.92
N THR A 265 -47.07 47.87 17.86
CA THR A 265 -48.30 48.54 18.33
C THR A 265 -47.98 49.39 19.57
N VAL A 266 -48.15 50.71 19.43
CA VAL A 266 -48.09 51.66 20.50
C VAL A 266 -49.40 51.57 21.29
N LYS A 267 -49.35 51.29 22.60
CA LYS A 267 -50.49 51.47 23.51
C LYS A 267 -50.28 52.74 24.30
N ASN A 268 -51.24 53.73 24.05
CA ASN A 268 -51.41 54.88 24.87
C ASN A 268 -51.99 54.52 26.26
N ARG A 269 -51.44 55.17 27.25
CA ARG A 269 -52.00 55.24 28.63
C ARG A 269 -53.19 56.17 28.68
N HIS A 270 -54.20 55.82 29.51
CA HIS A 270 -54.84 56.75 30.42
C HIS A 270 -55.37 56.03 31.66
N LYS A 271 -55.04 56.61 32.77
CA LYS A 271 -55.31 56.67 34.20
C LYS A 271 -54.65 55.67 35.09
#